data_4d555d26a8272a35f1a27a7585eb8ab6
#
_entry.id   4d555d26a8272a35f1a27a7585eb8ab6
#
_cell.length_a   1.000
_cell.length_b   1.000
_cell.length_c   1.000
_cell.angle_alpha   90.00
_cell.angle_beta   90.00
_cell.angle_gamma   90.00
#
_symmetry.space_group_name_H-M   'P 1'
#
loop_
_entity.id
_entity.type
_entity.pdbx_description
1 polymer ?
#
loop_
_entity_poly.entity_id
_entity_poly.type
_entity_poly.pdbx_seq_one_letter_code
_entity_poly.pdbx_strand_id
1 'polypeptide(L)'
;MFWMIVFGGLILLGAASVFYLLTRFHRFAPIARLAEQHRALSWLAAALPVLALSGFLFFNISTLIVVLIHLMVIWMLCDLIGLIVRKIAGKPRNRRYPEGICAMLLTAGVLCAGWYYAHHIYETHYRFTTDKALENGSLRVVLIADSHLGIT
;
A
#
# COMPACT_ATOMS: atom_id res chain seq x y z
N MET A 1 -23.17 -13.30 -7.28
CA MET A 1 -23.55 -11.86 -7.23
C MET A 1 -22.68 -11.05 -6.25
N PHE A 2 -22.51 -11.45 -4.98
CA PHE A 2 -21.67 -10.75 -3.99
C PHE A 2 -20.23 -10.50 -4.47
N TRP A 3 -19.51 -11.52 -4.93
CA TRP A 3 -18.14 -11.41 -5.43
C TRP A 3 -17.98 -10.47 -6.62
N MET A 4 -18.95 -10.42 -7.52
CA MET A 4 -18.93 -9.48 -8.67
C MET A 4 -18.98 -8.02 -8.19
N ILE A 5 -19.76 -7.74 -7.14
CA ILE A 5 -19.85 -6.40 -6.55
C ILE A 5 -18.54 -6.04 -5.88
N VAL A 6 -17.94 -6.97 -5.13
CA VAL A 6 -16.65 -6.75 -4.45
C VAL A 6 -15.53 -6.49 -5.47
N PHE A 7 -15.37 -7.35 -6.48
CA PHE A 7 -14.34 -7.16 -7.51
C PHE A 7 -14.58 -5.90 -8.35
N GLY A 8 -15.84 -5.65 -8.74
CA GLY A 8 -16.20 -4.42 -9.44
C GLY A 8 -15.86 -3.16 -8.62
N GLY A 9 -16.17 -3.18 -7.31
CA GLY A 9 -15.83 -2.11 -6.39
C GLY A 9 -14.31 -1.89 -6.26
N LEU A 10 -13.52 -2.95 -6.17
CA LEU A 10 -12.07 -2.87 -6.11
C LEU A 10 -11.46 -2.29 -7.40
N ILE A 11 -11.98 -2.67 -8.56
CA ILE A 11 -11.52 -2.12 -9.84
C ILE A 11 -11.84 -0.63 -9.93
N LEU A 12 -13.05 -0.23 -9.55
CA LEU A 12 -13.44 1.19 -9.54
C LEU A 12 -12.59 1.99 -8.55
N LEU A 13 -12.30 1.44 -7.39
CA LEU A 13 -11.44 2.07 -6.40
C LEU A 13 -9.99 2.18 -6.90
N GLY A 14 -9.49 1.17 -7.60
CA GLY A 14 -8.19 1.21 -8.27
C GLY A 14 -8.12 2.31 -9.34
N ALA A 15 -9.14 2.43 -10.18
CA ALA A 15 -9.22 3.49 -11.19
C ALA A 15 -9.29 4.89 -10.55
N ALA A 16 -10.10 5.05 -9.48
CA ALA A 16 -10.16 6.29 -8.71
C ALA A 16 -8.80 6.63 -8.08
N SER A 17 -8.06 5.62 -7.61
CA SER A 17 -6.71 5.79 -7.05
C SER A 17 -5.74 6.34 -8.09
N VAL A 18 -5.76 5.83 -9.32
CA VAL A 18 -4.92 6.33 -10.42
C VAL A 18 -5.20 7.81 -10.68
N PHE A 19 -6.46 8.18 -10.84
CA PHE A 19 -6.84 9.57 -11.07
C PHE A 19 -6.43 10.49 -9.91
N TYR A 20 -6.68 10.03 -8.67
CA TYR A 20 -6.26 10.75 -7.47
C TYR A 20 -4.74 10.96 -7.46
N LEU A 21 -3.95 9.90 -7.66
CA LEU A 21 -2.49 9.96 -7.62
C LEU A 21 -1.91 10.87 -8.69
N LEU A 22 -2.45 10.87 -9.92
CA LEU A 22 -2.06 11.82 -10.96
C LEU A 22 -2.16 13.27 -10.46
N THR A 23 -3.27 13.63 -9.81
CA THR A 23 -3.45 14.99 -9.26
C THR A 23 -2.46 15.29 -8.13
N ARG A 24 -2.00 14.27 -7.40
CA ARG A 24 -1.05 14.45 -6.30
C ARG A 24 0.38 14.56 -6.78
N PHE A 25 0.80 13.71 -7.72
CA PHE A 25 2.11 13.85 -8.35
C PHE A 25 2.29 15.18 -9.07
N HIS A 26 1.23 15.69 -9.68
CA HIS A 26 1.24 17.02 -10.31
C HIS A 26 1.55 18.18 -9.33
N ARG A 27 1.39 17.97 -8.03
CA ARG A 27 1.68 18.99 -7.00
C ARG A 27 3.15 19.11 -6.62
N PHE A 28 3.99 18.16 -6.99
CA PHE A 28 5.42 18.25 -6.70
C PHE A 28 6.09 19.42 -7.41
N ALA A 29 6.97 20.12 -6.71
CA ALA A 29 7.58 21.35 -7.20
C ALA A 29 8.19 21.27 -8.61
N PRO A 30 8.91 20.20 -9.00
CA PRO A 30 9.44 20.09 -10.37
C PRO A 30 8.32 20.06 -11.42
N ILE A 31 7.27 19.27 -11.17
CA ILE A 31 6.15 19.11 -12.10
C ILE A 31 5.28 20.37 -12.13
N ALA A 32 5.08 20.99 -10.98
CA ALA A 32 4.33 22.25 -10.87
C ALA A 32 5.03 23.41 -11.63
N ARG A 33 6.36 23.48 -11.60
CA ARG A 33 7.13 24.44 -12.41
C ARG A 33 7.01 24.16 -13.91
N LEU A 34 7.04 22.88 -14.30
CA LEU A 34 6.85 22.50 -15.69
C LEU A 34 5.45 22.90 -16.19
N ALA A 35 4.45 22.90 -15.31
CA ALA A 35 3.09 23.31 -15.66
C ALA A 35 2.97 24.81 -16.00
N GLU A 36 3.86 25.65 -15.46
CA GLU A 36 3.93 27.09 -15.75
C GLU A 36 4.37 27.33 -17.23
N GLN A 37 5.16 26.43 -17.80
CA GLN A 37 5.70 26.55 -19.15
C GLN A 37 4.92 25.67 -20.14
N HIS A 38 4.66 24.41 -19.78
CA HIS A 38 4.08 23.40 -20.65
C HIS A 38 3.07 22.54 -19.91
N ARG A 39 1.80 22.95 -19.91
CA ARG A 39 0.72 22.26 -19.16
C ARG A 39 0.55 20.79 -19.57
N ALA A 40 0.63 20.47 -20.86
CA ALA A 40 0.49 19.09 -21.32
C ALA A 40 1.66 18.20 -20.83
N LEU A 41 2.89 18.70 -20.93
CA LEU A 41 4.08 17.97 -20.46
C LEU A 41 4.07 17.74 -18.94
N SER A 42 3.50 18.64 -18.16
CA SER A 42 3.40 18.48 -16.71
C SER A 42 2.47 17.31 -16.32
N TRP A 43 1.39 17.10 -17.07
CA TRP A 43 0.52 15.93 -16.84
C TRP A 43 1.18 14.64 -17.30
N LEU A 44 1.94 14.64 -18.39
CA LEU A 44 2.75 13.48 -18.79
C LEU A 44 3.81 13.15 -17.73
N ALA A 45 4.50 14.17 -17.20
CA ALA A 45 5.47 13.99 -16.13
C ALA A 45 4.81 13.44 -14.84
N ALA A 46 3.60 13.87 -14.50
CA ALA A 46 2.85 13.34 -13.36
C ALA A 46 2.37 11.90 -13.60
N ALA A 47 2.19 11.48 -14.84
CA ALA A 47 1.79 10.13 -15.21
C ALA A 47 2.96 9.12 -15.08
N LEU A 48 4.21 9.56 -15.24
CA LEU A 48 5.37 8.65 -15.19
C LEU A 48 5.46 7.82 -13.90
N PRO A 49 5.39 8.39 -12.69
CA PRO A 49 5.41 7.58 -11.47
C PRO A 49 4.20 6.64 -11.34
N VAL A 50 3.03 7.04 -11.84
CA VAL A 50 1.85 6.16 -11.85
C VAL A 50 2.03 5.01 -12.84
N LEU A 51 2.62 5.28 -14.02
CA LEU A 51 2.99 4.23 -14.98
C LEU A 51 4.07 3.30 -14.42
N ALA A 52 5.04 3.82 -13.67
CA ALA A 52 6.04 2.98 -13.00
C ALA A 52 5.38 2.00 -12.01
N LEU A 53 4.31 2.40 -11.31
CA LEU A 53 3.54 1.51 -10.45
C LEU A 53 2.85 0.38 -11.23
N SER A 54 2.57 0.55 -12.54
CA SER A 54 2.02 -0.53 -13.36
C SER A 54 2.96 -1.74 -13.48
N GLY A 55 4.25 -1.56 -13.16
CA GLY A 55 5.20 -2.67 -13.05
C GLY A 55 4.76 -3.76 -12.06
N PHE A 56 3.94 -3.43 -11.05
CA PHE A 56 3.36 -4.43 -10.15
C PHE A 56 2.39 -5.40 -10.84
N LEU A 57 1.92 -5.10 -12.06
CA LEU A 57 1.17 -6.05 -12.88
C LEU A 57 1.96 -7.30 -13.23
N PHE A 58 3.31 -7.23 -13.26
CA PHE A 58 4.15 -8.42 -13.48
C PHE A 58 3.98 -9.48 -12.38
N PHE A 59 3.56 -9.08 -11.19
CA PHE A 59 3.22 -10.03 -10.13
C PHE A 59 1.78 -10.51 -10.30
N ASN A 60 0.82 -9.64 -10.16
CA ASN A 60 -0.60 -9.86 -10.48
C ASN A 60 -1.39 -8.53 -10.34
N ILE A 61 -2.61 -8.52 -10.90
CA ILE A 61 -3.48 -7.35 -10.84
C ILE A 61 -3.91 -6.99 -9.40
N SER A 62 -4.09 -8.00 -8.54
CA SER A 62 -4.47 -7.76 -7.14
C SER A 62 -3.38 -7.00 -6.39
N THR A 63 -2.11 -7.34 -6.62
CA THR A 63 -0.96 -6.62 -6.04
C THR A 63 -0.97 -5.15 -6.46
N LEU A 64 -1.17 -4.88 -7.75
CA LEU A 64 -1.26 -3.49 -8.23
C LEU A 64 -2.41 -2.74 -7.54
N ILE A 65 -3.61 -3.33 -7.47
CA ILE A 65 -4.77 -2.69 -6.83
C ILE A 65 -4.49 -2.40 -5.34
N VAL A 66 -3.90 -3.36 -4.63
CA VAL A 66 -3.52 -3.19 -3.21
C VAL A 66 -2.53 -2.02 -3.05
N VAL A 67 -1.48 -1.97 -3.86
CA VAL A 67 -0.48 -0.88 -3.82
C VAL A 67 -1.14 0.47 -4.08
N LEU A 68 -1.98 0.58 -5.12
CA LEU A 68 -2.66 1.83 -5.47
C LEU A 68 -3.60 2.32 -4.36
N ILE A 69 -4.38 1.40 -3.78
CA ILE A 69 -5.31 1.75 -2.70
C ILE A 69 -4.56 2.20 -1.45
N HIS A 70 -3.52 1.48 -1.02
CA HIS A 70 -2.72 1.87 0.13
C HIS A 70 -2.08 3.24 -0.06
N LEU A 71 -1.48 3.45 -1.24
CA LEU A 71 -0.86 4.73 -1.58
C LEU A 71 -1.90 5.87 -1.55
N MET A 72 -3.08 5.66 -2.13
CA MET A 72 -4.16 6.65 -2.12
C MET A 72 -4.60 6.98 -0.70
N VAL A 73 -4.92 5.97 0.12
CA VAL A 73 -5.46 6.16 1.48
C VAL A 73 -4.44 6.86 2.37
N ILE A 74 -3.19 6.36 2.39
CA ILE A 74 -2.12 6.97 3.20
C ILE A 74 -1.86 8.41 2.75
N TRP A 75 -1.90 8.66 1.44
CA TRP A 75 -1.71 10.03 0.93
C TRP A 75 -2.85 10.97 1.33
N MET A 76 -4.10 10.49 1.28
CA MET A 76 -5.24 11.26 1.77
C MET A 76 -5.09 11.63 3.24
N LEU A 77 -4.62 10.69 4.07
CA LEU A 77 -4.36 10.93 5.49
C LEU A 77 -3.24 11.96 5.69
N CYS A 78 -2.12 11.83 4.97
CA CYS A 78 -1.02 12.78 5.03
C CYS A 78 -1.45 14.20 4.60
N ASP A 79 -2.23 14.30 3.51
CA ASP A 79 -2.76 15.59 3.05
C ASP A 79 -3.71 16.21 4.08
N LEU A 80 -4.58 15.40 4.70
CA LEU A 80 -5.52 15.85 5.73
C LEU A 80 -4.76 16.36 6.97
N ILE A 81 -3.80 15.57 7.47
CA ILE A 81 -2.95 15.97 8.60
C ILE A 81 -2.19 17.27 8.26
N GLY A 82 -1.58 17.34 7.08
CA GLY A 82 -0.88 18.53 6.62
C GLY A 82 -1.78 19.76 6.52
N LEU A 83 -3.05 19.58 6.12
CA LEU A 83 -4.05 20.64 6.09
C LEU A 83 -4.39 21.12 7.50
N ILE A 84 -4.64 20.21 8.43
CA ILE A 84 -4.97 20.53 9.84
C ILE A 84 -3.80 21.27 10.49
N VAL A 85 -2.58 20.74 10.35
CA VAL A 85 -1.37 21.36 10.94
C VAL A 85 -1.16 22.78 10.39
N ARG A 86 -1.30 22.97 9.07
CA ARG A 86 -1.18 24.32 8.48
C ARG A 86 -2.25 25.28 8.98
N LYS A 87 -3.49 24.80 9.11
CA LYS A 87 -4.60 25.62 9.61
C LYS A 87 -4.36 26.09 11.06
N ILE A 88 -3.87 25.18 11.91
CA ILE A 88 -3.54 25.48 13.31
C ILE A 88 -2.32 26.42 13.40
N ALA A 89 -1.27 26.15 12.60
CA ALA A 89 -0.03 26.92 12.64
C ALA A 89 -0.09 28.24 11.85
N GLY A 90 -1.18 28.55 11.15
CA GLY A 90 -1.30 29.76 10.32
C GLY A 90 -0.28 29.84 9.17
N LYS A 91 0.29 28.69 8.75
CA LYS A 91 1.36 28.65 7.75
C LYS A 91 0.84 28.44 6.33
N PRO A 92 1.41 29.12 5.33
CA PRO A 92 1.07 28.88 3.93
C PRO A 92 1.51 27.48 3.49
N ARG A 93 0.93 27.01 2.38
CA ARG A 93 1.28 25.71 1.81
C ARG A 93 2.74 25.71 1.33
N ASN A 94 3.49 24.70 1.75
CA ASN A 94 4.87 24.53 1.31
C ASN A 94 4.91 24.07 -0.17
N ARG A 95 5.71 24.77 -1.00
CA ARG A 95 5.90 24.40 -2.42
C ARG A 95 6.59 23.03 -2.59
N ARG A 96 7.35 22.57 -1.59
CA ARG A 96 8.06 21.26 -1.65
C ARG A 96 7.15 20.07 -1.44
N TYR A 97 5.90 20.28 -1.00
CA TYR A 97 4.89 19.25 -0.77
C TYR A 97 5.39 18.07 0.07
N PRO A 98 5.82 18.31 1.33
CA PRO A 98 6.35 17.27 2.20
C PRO A 98 5.34 16.16 2.52
N GLU A 99 4.05 16.46 2.52
CA GLU A 99 2.97 15.49 2.72
C GLU A 99 3.02 14.36 1.68
N GLY A 100 3.34 14.68 0.43
CA GLY A 100 3.49 13.68 -0.62
C GLY A 100 4.71 12.78 -0.42
N ILE A 101 5.84 13.35 0.05
CA ILE A 101 7.04 12.58 0.36
C ILE A 101 6.75 11.64 1.55
N CYS A 102 6.15 12.16 2.62
CA CYS A 102 5.74 11.34 3.77
C CYS A 102 4.81 10.20 3.36
N ALA A 103 3.81 10.49 2.50
CA ALA A 103 2.88 9.47 2.02
C ALA A 103 3.59 8.33 1.28
N MET A 104 4.53 8.64 0.39
CA MET A 104 5.31 7.63 -0.34
C MET A 104 6.17 6.78 0.61
N LEU A 105 6.88 7.41 1.56
CA LEU A 105 7.73 6.71 2.51
C LEU A 105 6.91 5.82 3.46
N LEU A 106 5.80 6.32 3.98
CA LEU A 106 4.90 5.55 4.84
C LEU A 106 4.29 4.37 4.10
N THR A 107 3.84 4.57 2.86
CA THR A 107 3.29 3.48 2.05
C THR A 107 4.35 2.41 1.78
N ALA A 108 5.56 2.81 1.39
CA ALA A 108 6.66 1.87 1.19
C ALA A 108 6.95 1.09 2.47
N GLY A 109 7.02 1.76 3.63
CA GLY A 109 7.23 1.11 4.93
C GLY A 109 6.14 0.09 5.28
N VAL A 110 4.87 0.47 5.12
CA VAL A 110 3.72 -0.43 5.38
C VAL A 110 3.73 -1.65 4.46
N LEU A 111 3.97 -1.44 3.16
CA LEU A 111 4.00 -2.55 2.19
C LEU A 111 5.22 -3.46 2.40
N CYS A 112 6.39 -2.91 2.72
CA CYS A 112 7.58 -3.71 3.06
C CYS A 112 7.37 -4.52 4.34
N ALA A 113 6.78 -3.92 5.37
CA ALA A 113 6.45 -4.63 6.62
C ALA A 113 5.42 -5.74 6.35
N GLY A 114 4.35 -5.44 5.60
CA GLY A 114 3.35 -6.44 5.22
C GLY A 114 3.95 -7.60 4.43
N TRP A 115 4.83 -7.30 3.47
CA TRP A 115 5.54 -8.32 2.71
C TRP A 115 6.45 -9.17 3.61
N TYR A 116 7.20 -8.53 4.52
CA TYR A 116 8.05 -9.24 5.49
C TYR A 116 7.23 -10.21 6.33
N TYR A 117 6.12 -9.73 6.96
CA TYR A 117 5.27 -10.57 7.80
C TYR A 117 4.58 -11.71 7.02
N ALA A 118 4.25 -11.48 5.75
CA ALA A 118 3.65 -12.50 4.90
C ALA A 118 4.63 -13.63 4.52
N HIS A 119 5.95 -13.35 4.51
CA HIS A 119 6.97 -14.32 4.10
C HIS A 119 7.82 -14.84 5.28
N HIS A 120 7.63 -14.29 6.48
CA HIS A 120 8.36 -14.72 7.66
C HIS A 120 7.56 -15.76 8.42
N ILE A 121 8.17 -16.94 8.62
CA ILE A 121 7.55 -18.05 9.36
C ILE A 121 7.85 -17.85 10.83
N TYR A 122 6.81 -17.77 11.65
CA TYR A 122 6.90 -17.73 13.09
C TYR A 122 6.60 -19.12 13.66
N GLU A 123 7.57 -19.69 14.34
CA GLU A 123 7.38 -20.95 15.06
C GLU A 123 6.82 -20.66 16.47
N THR A 124 5.70 -21.27 16.81
CA THR A 124 5.11 -21.17 18.15
C THR A 124 5.11 -22.53 18.80
N HIS A 125 5.75 -22.63 19.96
CA HIS A 125 5.82 -23.85 20.73
C HIS A 125 4.72 -23.87 21.79
N TYR A 126 3.86 -24.86 21.74
CA TYR A 126 2.87 -25.16 22.78
C TYR A 126 3.27 -26.42 23.51
N ARG A 127 3.21 -26.41 24.83
CA ARG A 127 3.41 -27.60 25.69
C ARG A 127 2.11 -27.89 26.41
N PHE A 128 1.58 -29.07 26.17
CA PHE A 128 0.42 -29.59 26.86
C PHE A 128 0.85 -30.76 27.70
N THR A 129 0.33 -30.85 28.93
CA THR A 129 0.49 -31.99 29.81
C THR A 129 -0.78 -32.82 29.86
N THR A 130 -0.68 -34.13 29.89
CA THR A 130 -1.80 -35.04 29.97
C THR A 130 -1.48 -36.15 31.00
N ASP A 131 -2.49 -36.57 31.73
CA ASP A 131 -2.39 -37.69 32.70
C ASP A 131 -2.56 -39.06 32.02
N LYS A 132 -2.82 -39.06 30.70
CA LYS A 132 -2.91 -40.30 29.91
C LYS A 132 -1.52 -40.88 29.67
N ALA A 133 -1.37 -42.18 29.93
CA ALA A 133 -0.13 -42.88 29.62
C ALA A 133 0.14 -42.89 28.13
N LEU A 134 1.27 -42.35 27.72
CA LEU A 134 1.76 -42.42 26.36
C LEU A 134 2.86 -43.48 26.28
N GLU A 135 2.87 -44.31 25.28
CA GLU A 135 3.78 -45.44 25.12
C GLU A 135 5.24 -45.02 25.20
N ASN A 136 5.61 -43.85 24.73
CA ASN A 136 6.96 -43.26 24.76
C ASN A 136 7.08 -42.02 25.69
N GLY A 137 6.14 -41.82 26.60
CA GLY A 137 6.15 -40.69 27.57
C GLY A 137 5.92 -39.29 26.98
N SER A 138 6.00 -39.11 25.65
CA SER A 138 5.74 -37.83 24.96
C SER A 138 5.27 -38.01 23.54
N LEU A 139 4.44 -37.10 23.09
CA LEU A 139 3.98 -37.00 21.68
C LEU A 139 4.33 -35.63 21.15
N ARG A 140 5.04 -35.57 20.03
CA ARG A 140 5.29 -34.33 19.31
C ARG A 140 4.34 -34.28 18.11
N VAL A 141 3.48 -33.26 18.09
CA VAL A 141 2.54 -32.98 16.97
C VAL A 141 2.99 -31.72 16.27
N VAL A 142 3.12 -31.78 14.95
CA VAL A 142 3.35 -30.62 14.10
C VAL A 142 2.05 -30.36 13.35
N LEU A 143 1.46 -29.20 13.57
CA LEU A 143 0.29 -28.72 12.86
C LEU A 143 0.74 -27.70 11.81
N ILE A 144 0.56 -28.01 10.55
CA ILE A 144 0.73 -27.08 9.45
C ILE A 144 -0.67 -26.73 8.95
N ALA A 145 -1.13 -25.52 9.24
CA ALA A 145 -2.42 -25.03 8.81
C ALA A 145 -2.22 -23.92 7.80
N ASP A 146 -3.13 -23.86 6.82
CA ASP A 146 -3.28 -22.75 5.85
C ASP A 146 -1.99 -22.42 5.07
N SER A 147 -1.26 -23.48 4.71
CA SER A 147 -0.09 -23.32 3.84
C SER A 147 -0.57 -22.92 2.44
N HIS A 148 -0.75 -21.62 2.22
CA HIS A 148 -0.88 -21.04 0.88
C HIS A 148 0.45 -21.21 0.14
N LEU A 149 0.79 -22.45 -0.21
CA LEU A 149 1.86 -22.73 -1.15
C LEU A 149 1.41 -22.17 -2.48
N GLY A 150 1.89 -20.97 -2.78
CA GLY A 150 1.51 -20.25 -3.98
C GLY A 150 1.69 -21.14 -5.19
N ILE A 151 0.62 -21.30 -5.96
CA ILE A 151 0.71 -21.83 -7.31
C ILE A 151 1.46 -20.74 -8.09
N THR A 152 2.72 -20.99 -8.35
CA THR A 152 3.52 -20.19 -9.29
C THR A 152 3.05 -20.44 -10.70
#